data_44cb33eef70c13d8623feaf5e8cc5c98
#
_entry.id   44cb33eef70c13d8623feaf5e8cc5c98
#
_cell.length_a   1.000
_cell.length_b   1.000
_cell.length_c   1.000
_cell.angle_alpha   90.00
_cell.angle_beta   90.00
_cell.angle_gamma   90.00
#
_symmetry.space_group_name_H-M   'P 1'
#
loop_
_entity.id
_entity.type
_entity.pdbx_description
1 polymer ?
#
loop_
_entity_poly.entity_id
_entity_poly.type
_entity_poly.pdbx_seq_one_letter_code
_entity_poly.pdbx_strand_id
1 'polypeptide(L)'
;MKRRVRLLSLVLSLTVSAIVSGQTVGPANTPGENKPAAPAFSLTSLEGEKFELAALRGKVVVLNFWFTGCAPCVAEFNQLNGLVDKFKKKGVVFIAPTLDNVTTLKPFLKEHRFKYHVVPSAGGLIISTYSDGSGDVVFPTHIVIDKEGKIDTRVAGAEGVGDLQKAIARLVNLEVEKAK
;
A
#
# COMPACT_ATOMS: atom_id res chain seq x y z
N MET A 1 36.69 -48.46 -78.56
CA MET A 1 37.19 -47.54 -77.45
C MET A 1 36.01 -46.96 -76.70
N LYS A 2 35.70 -47.49 -75.51
CA LYS A 2 34.54 -47.07 -74.71
C LYS A 2 35.07 -46.38 -73.42
N ARG A 3 34.96 -45.06 -73.34
CA ARG A 3 35.27 -44.27 -72.12
C ARG A 3 34.13 -44.38 -71.14
N ARG A 4 34.44 -44.96 -69.98
CA ARG A 4 33.48 -44.96 -68.80
C ARG A 4 33.61 -43.63 -68.02
N VAL A 5 32.56 -42.86 -67.99
CA VAL A 5 32.45 -41.71 -67.17
C VAL A 5 31.95 -42.18 -65.81
N ARG A 6 32.74 -41.93 -64.74
CA ARG A 6 32.32 -42.17 -63.37
C ARG A 6 31.68 -40.92 -62.84
N LEU A 7 30.37 -41.02 -62.57
CA LEU A 7 29.63 -40.00 -61.84
C LEU A 7 29.96 -40.09 -60.34
N LEU A 8 30.60 -39.07 -59.79
CA LEU A 8 30.78 -38.90 -58.39
C LEU A 8 29.52 -38.28 -57.84
N SER A 9 28.73 -39.04 -57.09
CA SER A 9 27.61 -38.52 -56.32
C SER A 9 28.10 -37.81 -55.06
N LEU A 10 28.03 -36.50 -55.04
CA LEU A 10 28.29 -35.67 -53.88
C LEU A 10 27.03 -35.66 -53.01
N VAL A 11 27.05 -36.40 -51.89
CA VAL A 11 25.97 -36.36 -50.88
C VAL A 11 26.22 -35.16 -49.99
N LEU A 12 25.43 -34.11 -50.21
CA LEU A 12 25.41 -32.91 -49.38
C LEU A 12 24.56 -33.18 -48.14
N SER A 13 25.17 -33.50 -47.02
CA SER A 13 24.48 -33.64 -45.72
C SER A 13 24.11 -32.26 -45.16
N LEU A 14 22.84 -31.88 -45.27
CA LEU A 14 22.32 -30.71 -44.54
C LEU A 14 22.17 -31.09 -43.07
N THR A 15 23.03 -30.59 -42.20
CA THR A 15 22.81 -30.57 -40.75
C THR A 15 21.89 -29.43 -40.40
N VAL A 16 20.64 -29.73 -40.09
CA VAL A 16 19.69 -28.79 -39.54
C VAL A 16 20.05 -28.56 -38.06
N SER A 17 20.75 -27.47 -37.78
CA SER A 17 20.94 -27.00 -36.40
C SER A 17 19.62 -26.43 -35.88
N ALA A 18 18.92 -27.18 -35.06
CA ALA A 18 17.78 -26.69 -34.31
C ALA A 18 18.25 -25.66 -33.27
N ILE A 19 18.01 -24.37 -33.54
CA ILE A 19 18.16 -23.29 -32.55
C ILE A 19 17.02 -23.46 -31.56
N VAL A 20 17.29 -24.05 -30.39
CA VAL A 20 16.38 -24.04 -29.26
C VAL A 20 16.37 -22.60 -28.73
N SER A 21 15.38 -21.82 -29.14
CA SER A 21 15.08 -20.52 -28.53
C SER A 21 14.65 -20.78 -27.09
N GLY A 22 15.60 -20.66 -26.17
CA GLY A 22 15.29 -20.62 -24.74
C GLY A 22 14.42 -19.42 -24.46
N GLN A 23 13.12 -19.63 -24.35
CA GLN A 23 12.20 -18.64 -23.77
C GLN A 23 12.59 -18.56 -22.30
N THR A 24 13.29 -17.51 -21.93
CA THR A 24 13.42 -17.11 -20.53
C THR A 24 12.02 -16.76 -20.04
N VAL A 25 11.39 -17.70 -19.33
CA VAL A 25 10.19 -17.42 -18.55
C VAL A 25 10.64 -16.37 -17.54
N GLY A 26 10.21 -15.12 -17.78
CA GLY A 26 10.40 -14.05 -16.82
C GLY A 26 9.81 -14.46 -15.46
N PRO A 27 10.34 -13.94 -14.36
CA PRO A 27 9.86 -14.32 -13.03
C PRO A 27 8.35 -14.15 -12.97
N ALA A 28 7.65 -15.18 -12.52
CA ALA A 28 6.22 -15.16 -12.31
C ALA A 28 5.88 -13.95 -11.42
N ASN A 29 5.00 -13.06 -11.88
CA ASN A 29 4.53 -11.90 -11.12
C ASN A 29 4.02 -12.36 -9.75
N THR A 30 4.84 -12.17 -8.74
CA THR A 30 4.46 -12.40 -7.35
C THR A 30 3.37 -11.39 -6.98
N PRO A 31 2.24 -11.79 -6.38
CA PRO A 31 1.25 -10.84 -5.92
C PRO A 31 1.89 -9.84 -4.96
N GLY A 32 2.07 -8.57 -5.39
CA GLY A 32 2.75 -7.53 -4.60
C GLY A 32 3.83 -6.74 -5.34
N GLU A 33 4.32 -7.20 -6.49
CA GLU A 33 5.45 -6.60 -7.20
C GLU A 33 5.12 -5.26 -7.89
N ASN A 34 3.83 -4.97 -8.12
CA ASN A 34 3.37 -3.79 -8.87
C ASN A 34 2.72 -2.69 -8.01
N LYS A 35 2.81 -2.78 -6.67
CA LYS A 35 2.27 -1.74 -5.79
C LYS A 35 3.18 -0.51 -5.78
N PRO A 36 2.66 0.72 -5.90
CA PRO A 36 3.45 1.92 -5.82
C PRO A 36 4.06 2.10 -4.42
N ALA A 37 5.30 2.59 -4.37
CA ALA A 37 5.90 2.98 -3.10
C ALA A 37 5.07 4.11 -2.47
N ALA A 38 4.83 4.02 -1.17
CA ALA A 38 4.19 5.11 -0.46
C ALA A 38 5.14 6.31 -0.37
N PRO A 39 4.65 7.54 -0.65
CA PRO A 39 5.45 8.75 -0.47
C PRO A 39 5.98 8.84 0.96
N ALA A 40 7.25 9.26 1.10
CA ALA A 40 7.87 9.45 2.40
C ALA A 40 7.16 10.54 3.21
N PHE A 41 7.07 10.34 4.51
CA PHE A 41 6.58 11.35 5.44
C PHE A 41 7.38 11.36 6.75
N SER A 42 7.37 12.51 7.40
CA SER A 42 7.77 12.71 8.79
C SER A 42 6.65 13.51 9.48
N LEU A 43 5.99 12.90 10.45
CA LEU A 43 4.79 13.41 11.10
C LEU A 43 4.99 13.45 12.61
N THR A 44 4.34 14.41 13.28
CA THR A 44 4.32 14.47 14.74
C THR A 44 2.86 14.49 15.20
N SER A 45 2.48 13.56 16.07
CA SER A 45 1.12 13.50 16.60
C SER A 45 0.84 14.62 17.60
N LEU A 46 -0.43 14.79 17.96
CA LEU A 46 -0.88 15.75 18.96
C LEU A 46 -0.24 15.51 20.34
N GLU A 47 0.13 14.25 20.64
CA GLU A 47 0.82 13.80 21.85
C GLU A 47 2.35 13.96 21.77
N GLY A 48 2.88 14.39 20.63
CA GLY A 48 4.31 14.59 20.39
C GLY A 48 5.06 13.36 19.89
N GLU A 49 4.39 12.26 19.59
CA GLU A 49 5.01 11.08 19.01
C GLU A 49 5.39 11.32 17.55
N LYS A 50 6.61 10.91 17.15
CA LYS A 50 7.13 11.10 15.80
C LYS A 50 6.97 9.82 14.97
N PHE A 51 6.50 9.97 13.75
CA PHE A 51 6.30 8.90 12.79
C PHE A 51 7.04 9.23 11.49
N GLU A 52 8.03 8.43 11.16
CA GLU A 52 8.74 8.47 9.88
C GLU A 52 8.46 7.17 9.13
N LEU A 53 7.98 7.26 7.89
CA LEU A 53 7.63 6.06 7.13
C LEU A 53 8.79 5.07 7.01
N ALA A 54 10.02 5.57 6.89
CA ALA A 54 11.21 4.72 6.82
C ALA A 54 11.42 3.90 8.10
N ALA A 55 11.09 4.46 9.28
CA ALA A 55 11.18 3.78 10.58
C ALA A 55 10.01 2.81 10.84
N LEU A 56 8.98 2.85 10.00
CA LEU A 56 7.80 1.99 10.12
C LEU A 56 7.87 0.74 9.22
N ARG A 57 9.01 0.47 8.57
CA ARG A 57 9.21 -0.78 7.82
C ARG A 57 8.97 -1.99 8.72
N GLY A 58 8.35 -3.04 8.17
CA GLY A 58 7.94 -4.22 8.94
C GLY A 58 6.60 -4.06 9.66
N LYS A 59 5.99 -2.87 9.64
CA LYS A 59 4.66 -2.62 10.21
C LYS A 59 3.66 -2.29 9.11
N VAL A 60 2.41 -2.69 9.31
CA VAL A 60 1.30 -2.18 8.50
C VAL A 60 0.95 -0.79 9.01
N VAL A 61 0.88 0.20 8.11
CA VAL A 61 0.51 1.58 8.47
C VAL A 61 -0.83 1.91 7.85
N VAL A 62 -1.72 2.47 8.66
CA VAL A 62 -3.03 2.96 8.23
C VAL A 62 -3.05 4.47 8.39
N LEU A 63 -3.18 5.19 7.28
CA LEU A 63 -3.43 6.63 7.28
C LEU A 63 -4.92 6.87 7.11
N ASN A 64 -5.49 7.77 7.91
CA ASN A 64 -6.86 8.27 7.76
C ASN A 64 -6.84 9.79 7.59
N PHE A 65 -7.26 10.28 6.44
CA PHE A 65 -7.36 11.71 6.16
C PHE A 65 -8.76 12.20 6.51
N TRP A 66 -8.82 13.21 7.35
CA TRP A 66 -10.05 13.72 7.92
C TRP A 66 -9.95 15.18 8.37
N PHE A 67 -11.04 15.77 8.81
CA PHE A 67 -11.08 17.06 9.52
C PHE A 67 -12.37 17.17 10.37
N THR A 68 -12.41 18.08 11.34
CA THR A 68 -13.51 18.17 12.32
C THR A 68 -14.85 18.50 11.70
N GLY A 69 -14.88 19.26 10.59
CA GLY A 69 -16.11 19.58 9.84
C GLY A 69 -16.60 18.48 8.90
N CYS A 70 -15.88 17.35 8.79
CA CYS A 70 -16.25 16.24 7.93
C CYS A 70 -17.20 15.28 8.68
N ALA A 71 -18.50 15.51 8.56
CA ALA A 71 -19.51 14.68 9.25
C ALA A 71 -19.36 13.16 8.95
N PRO A 72 -19.17 12.70 7.70
CA PRO A 72 -18.95 11.27 7.43
C PRO A 72 -17.68 10.73 8.08
N CYS A 73 -16.59 11.52 8.17
CA CYS A 73 -15.36 11.08 8.83
C CYS A 73 -15.59 10.81 10.32
N VAL A 74 -16.32 11.73 10.99
CA VAL A 74 -16.61 11.62 12.43
C VAL A 74 -17.53 10.43 12.72
N ALA A 75 -18.48 10.17 11.83
CA ALA A 75 -19.40 9.04 11.95
C ALA A 75 -18.68 7.68 11.98
N GLU A 76 -17.52 7.56 11.33
CA GLU A 76 -16.73 6.33 11.29
C GLU A 76 -15.86 6.10 12.55
N PHE A 77 -15.65 7.10 13.41
CA PHE A 77 -14.70 7.01 14.52
C PHE A 77 -14.89 5.79 15.42
N ASN A 78 -16.13 5.43 15.73
CA ASN A 78 -16.38 4.26 16.57
C ASN A 78 -15.93 2.95 15.92
N GLN A 79 -16.16 2.80 14.62
CA GLN A 79 -15.73 1.62 13.85
C GLN A 79 -14.20 1.60 13.71
N LEU A 80 -13.58 2.75 13.40
CA LEU A 80 -12.13 2.89 13.31
C LEU A 80 -11.44 2.63 14.66
N ASN A 81 -12.01 3.08 15.77
CA ASN A 81 -11.53 2.76 17.11
C ASN A 81 -11.54 1.25 17.37
N GLY A 82 -12.56 0.55 16.88
CA GLY A 82 -12.65 -0.90 16.93
C GLY A 82 -11.50 -1.59 16.16
N LEU A 83 -11.08 -1.04 15.01
CA LEU A 83 -9.92 -1.55 14.27
C LEU A 83 -8.61 -1.35 15.05
N VAL A 84 -8.43 -0.21 15.72
CA VAL A 84 -7.27 0.01 16.60
C VAL A 84 -7.21 -1.06 17.69
N ASP A 85 -8.32 -1.30 18.38
CA ASP A 85 -8.37 -2.30 19.45
C ASP A 85 -8.04 -3.71 18.96
N LYS A 86 -8.50 -4.05 17.76
CA LYS A 86 -8.31 -5.36 17.13
C LYS A 86 -6.88 -5.59 16.63
N PHE A 87 -6.22 -4.56 16.09
CA PHE A 87 -4.99 -4.74 15.31
C PHE A 87 -3.74 -4.07 15.89
N LYS A 88 -3.85 -3.12 16.85
CA LYS A 88 -2.67 -2.43 17.42
C LYS A 88 -1.62 -3.40 18.00
N LYS A 89 -2.05 -4.50 18.63
CA LYS A 89 -1.16 -5.53 19.18
C LYS A 89 -0.54 -6.45 18.13
N LYS A 90 -0.95 -6.30 16.87
CA LYS A 90 -0.49 -7.09 15.72
C LYS A 90 0.48 -6.31 14.82
N GLY A 91 1.10 -5.25 15.34
CA GLY A 91 2.07 -4.44 14.59
C GLY A 91 1.45 -3.47 13.58
N VAL A 92 0.19 -3.08 13.77
CA VAL A 92 -0.46 -2.06 12.93
C VAL A 92 -0.37 -0.70 13.60
N VAL A 93 0.09 0.31 12.86
CA VAL A 93 0.19 1.71 13.30
C VAL A 93 -0.92 2.50 12.63
N PHE A 94 -1.70 3.23 13.43
CA PHE A 94 -2.84 4.01 12.97
C PHE A 94 -2.58 5.50 13.14
N ILE A 95 -2.48 6.24 12.05
CA ILE A 95 -2.15 7.67 12.02
C ILE A 95 -3.28 8.42 11.32
N ALA A 96 -3.70 9.54 11.89
CA ALA A 96 -4.80 10.36 11.36
C ALA A 96 -4.34 11.80 11.06
N PRO A 97 -3.72 12.03 9.88
CA PRO A 97 -3.41 13.37 9.43
C PRO A 97 -4.69 14.18 9.19
N THR A 98 -4.74 15.41 9.71
CA THR A 98 -5.90 16.28 9.57
C THR A 98 -5.55 17.69 9.09
N LEU A 99 -6.53 18.36 8.49
CA LEU A 99 -6.42 19.77 8.09
C LEU A 99 -6.40 20.70 9.30
N ASP A 100 -6.98 20.26 10.43
CA ASP A 100 -7.17 21.08 11.59
C ASP A 100 -5.89 21.30 12.41
N ASN A 101 -5.84 22.44 13.06
CA ASN A 101 -4.76 22.77 13.98
C ASN A 101 -5.06 22.28 15.42
N VAL A 102 -4.05 22.36 16.28
CA VAL A 102 -4.13 21.92 17.69
C VAL A 102 -5.27 22.60 18.46
N THR A 103 -5.51 23.88 18.18
CA THR A 103 -6.54 24.66 18.90
C THR A 103 -7.95 24.15 18.59
N THR A 104 -8.22 23.78 17.35
CA THR A 104 -9.49 23.16 16.91
C THR A 104 -9.63 21.74 17.45
N LEU A 105 -8.55 20.95 17.39
CA LEU A 105 -8.58 19.53 17.75
C LEU A 105 -8.79 19.27 19.22
N LYS A 106 -8.13 20.01 20.11
CA LYS A 106 -8.18 19.74 21.56
C LYS A 106 -9.60 19.72 22.14
N PRO A 107 -10.47 20.74 21.93
CA PRO A 107 -11.86 20.67 22.41
C PRO A 107 -12.67 19.58 21.69
N PHE A 108 -12.49 19.42 20.37
CA PHE A 108 -13.22 18.45 19.56
C PHE A 108 -12.98 17.00 20.03
N LEU A 109 -11.74 16.61 20.25
CA LEU A 109 -11.38 15.24 20.66
C LEU A 109 -11.77 14.90 22.10
N LYS A 110 -12.14 15.87 22.93
CA LYS A 110 -12.75 15.60 24.24
C LYS A 110 -14.15 15.04 24.11
N GLU A 111 -14.91 15.50 23.11
CA GLU A 111 -16.27 15.08 22.83
C GLU A 111 -16.33 13.90 21.86
N HIS A 112 -15.39 13.82 20.91
CA HIS A 112 -15.32 12.81 19.88
C HIS A 112 -14.04 11.96 20.04
N ARG A 113 -14.12 10.89 20.82
CA ARG A 113 -12.98 10.03 21.10
C ARG A 113 -12.46 9.35 19.83
N PHE A 114 -11.20 9.60 19.49
CA PHE A 114 -10.51 8.95 18.38
C PHE A 114 -9.18 8.35 18.86
N LYS A 115 -8.93 7.06 18.53
CA LYS A 115 -7.79 6.29 19.06
C LYS A 115 -6.58 6.28 18.13
N TYR A 116 -6.69 6.85 16.96
CA TYR A 116 -5.55 7.04 16.05
C TYR A 116 -4.59 8.08 16.61
N HIS A 117 -3.34 8.01 16.22
CA HIS A 117 -2.38 9.10 16.46
C HIS A 117 -2.75 10.29 15.56
N VAL A 118 -3.42 11.26 16.13
CA VAL A 118 -3.90 12.44 15.39
C VAL A 118 -2.73 13.38 15.08
N VAL A 119 -2.55 13.75 13.83
CA VAL A 119 -1.49 14.65 13.38
C VAL A 119 -2.09 15.97 12.91
N PRO A 120 -1.93 17.05 13.69
CA PRO A 120 -2.51 18.35 13.37
C PRO A 120 -1.80 19.03 12.21
N SER A 121 -2.51 19.90 11.50
CA SER A 121 -1.99 20.77 10.43
C SER A 121 -1.17 20.01 9.35
N ALA A 122 -1.47 18.73 9.16
CA ALA A 122 -0.81 17.88 8.17
C ALA A 122 -1.37 18.06 6.74
N GLY A 123 -2.29 19.03 6.59
CA GLY A 123 -3.24 19.09 5.50
C GLY A 123 -2.67 19.19 4.12
N GLY A 124 -2.06 20.31 3.79
CA GLY A 124 -1.82 20.61 2.38
C GLY A 124 -0.91 19.60 1.67
N LEU A 125 0.30 19.40 2.18
CA LEU A 125 1.32 18.61 1.48
C LEU A 125 1.03 17.11 1.49
N ILE A 126 0.71 16.55 2.67
CA ILE A 126 0.55 15.11 2.78
C ILE A 126 -0.72 14.62 2.11
N ILE A 127 -1.82 15.36 2.27
CA ILE A 127 -3.08 15.02 1.62
C ILE A 127 -2.93 15.11 0.10
N SER A 128 -2.30 16.19 -0.42
CA SER A 128 -2.04 16.30 -1.86
C SER A 128 -1.05 15.26 -2.37
N THR A 129 -0.04 14.89 -1.59
CA THR A 129 0.95 13.86 -1.94
C THR A 129 0.32 12.47 -2.02
N TYR A 130 -0.70 12.23 -1.20
CA TYR A 130 -1.44 10.96 -1.18
C TYR A 130 -2.78 11.02 -1.95
N SER A 131 -3.05 12.08 -2.70
CA SER A 131 -4.19 12.14 -3.62
C SER A 131 -4.05 11.10 -4.73
N ASP A 132 -5.15 10.81 -5.41
CA ASP A 132 -5.18 9.85 -6.53
C ASP A 132 -4.69 10.43 -7.86
N GLY A 133 -4.15 11.67 -7.83
CA GLY A 133 -3.71 12.39 -9.02
C GLY A 133 -4.78 13.26 -9.68
N SER A 134 -6.02 13.23 -9.20
CA SER A 134 -7.11 14.11 -9.69
C SER A 134 -6.96 15.57 -9.20
N GLY A 135 -6.11 15.78 -8.19
CA GLY A 135 -5.98 17.08 -7.51
C GLY A 135 -7.01 17.30 -6.41
N ASP A 136 -8.05 16.49 -6.36
CA ASP A 136 -9.07 16.52 -5.32
C ASP A 136 -8.79 15.46 -4.25
N VAL A 137 -9.09 15.78 -3.01
CA VAL A 137 -9.04 14.83 -1.89
C VAL A 137 -10.45 14.60 -1.38
N VAL A 138 -10.93 13.39 -1.55
CA VAL A 138 -12.21 12.95 -0.97
C VAL A 138 -12.01 12.64 0.51
N PHE A 139 -12.90 13.10 1.36
CA PHE A 139 -12.90 12.78 2.80
C PHE A 139 -14.13 11.95 3.19
N PRO A 140 -13.94 10.92 4.04
CA PRO A 140 -12.65 10.39 4.51
C PRO A 140 -11.89 9.67 3.40
N THR A 141 -10.56 9.60 3.53
CA THR A 141 -9.72 8.70 2.74
C THR A 141 -8.83 7.89 3.66
N HIS A 142 -8.84 6.58 3.46
CA HIS A 142 -7.99 5.64 4.18
C HIS A 142 -6.95 5.06 3.24
N ILE A 143 -5.71 4.98 3.68
CA ILE A 143 -4.61 4.37 2.93
C ILE A 143 -3.97 3.31 3.82
N VAL A 144 -3.84 2.10 3.28
CA VAL A 144 -3.10 1.02 3.91
C VAL A 144 -1.77 0.88 3.21
N ILE A 145 -0.70 1.00 3.99
CA ILE A 145 0.68 0.80 3.54
C ILE A 145 1.15 -0.52 4.12
N ASP A 146 1.69 -1.38 3.26
CA ASP A 146 2.21 -2.68 3.67
C ASP A 146 3.59 -2.56 4.36
N LYS A 147 4.12 -3.67 4.83
CA LYS A 147 5.37 -3.74 5.58
C LYS A 147 6.60 -3.35 4.77
N GLU A 148 6.52 -3.50 3.47
CA GLU A 148 7.52 -3.07 2.50
C GLU A 148 7.41 -1.57 2.18
N GLY A 149 6.42 -0.86 2.78
CA GLY A 149 6.16 0.56 2.58
C GLY A 149 5.57 0.89 1.22
N LYS A 150 4.82 -0.04 0.66
CA LYS A 150 4.06 0.17 -0.59
C LYS A 150 2.59 0.41 -0.26
N ILE A 151 1.91 1.21 -1.07
CA ILE A 151 0.46 1.40 -0.93
C ILE A 151 -0.24 0.11 -1.34
N ASP A 152 -0.88 -0.53 -0.38
CA ASP A 152 -1.65 -1.75 -0.61
C ASP A 152 -3.09 -1.47 -1.03
N THR A 153 -3.74 -0.56 -0.31
CA THR A 153 -5.16 -0.27 -0.50
C THR A 153 -5.42 1.21 -0.27
N ARG A 154 -6.26 1.78 -1.11
CA ARG A 154 -6.85 3.11 -0.94
C ARG A 154 -8.37 2.95 -0.89
N VAL A 155 -9.00 3.53 0.10
CA VAL A 155 -10.45 3.58 0.26
C VAL A 155 -10.87 5.02 0.46
N ALA A 156 -11.73 5.54 -0.40
CA ALA A 156 -12.22 6.91 -0.33
C ALA A 156 -13.74 6.94 -0.12
N GLY A 157 -14.22 7.90 0.67
CA GLY A 157 -15.63 8.06 1.00
C GLY A 157 -16.08 7.22 2.20
N ALA A 158 -17.26 7.57 2.73
CA ALA A 158 -17.92 6.82 3.80
C ALA A 158 -18.26 5.40 3.31
N GLU A 159 -18.39 4.43 4.21
CA GLU A 159 -18.65 3.00 3.95
C GLU A 159 -17.39 2.14 3.69
N GLY A 160 -16.21 2.73 3.62
CA GLY A 160 -14.97 2.01 3.35
C GLY A 160 -14.37 1.20 4.51
N VAL A 161 -14.89 1.32 5.74
CA VAL A 161 -14.28 0.69 6.94
C VAL A 161 -14.23 -0.84 6.85
N GLY A 162 -15.22 -1.46 6.19
CA GLY A 162 -15.25 -2.91 5.96
C GLY A 162 -14.09 -3.38 5.07
N ASP A 163 -13.81 -2.65 4.00
CA ASP A 163 -12.70 -2.99 3.09
C ASP A 163 -11.35 -2.66 3.70
N LEU A 164 -11.25 -1.57 4.47
CA LEU A 164 -10.10 -1.26 5.30
C LEU A 164 -9.77 -2.40 6.26
N GLN A 165 -10.77 -2.94 6.96
CA GLN A 165 -10.59 -4.09 7.87
C GLN A 165 -10.08 -5.33 7.13
N LYS A 166 -10.63 -5.65 5.95
CA LYS A 166 -10.19 -6.79 5.14
C LYS A 166 -8.74 -6.65 4.71
N ALA A 167 -8.34 -5.45 4.23
CA ALA A 167 -6.97 -5.16 3.81
C ALA A 167 -5.98 -5.33 4.97
N ILE A 168 -6.27 -4.74 6.14
CA ILE A 168 -5.43 -4.88 7.33
C ILE A 168 -5.33 -6.37 7.75
N ALA A 169 -6.46 -7.07 7.82
CA ALA A 169 -6.48 -8.47 8.24
C ALA A 169 -5.64 -9.36 7.31
N ARG A 170 -5.73 -9.14 6.00
CA ARG A 170 -4.92 -9.86 5.01
C ARG A 170 -3.43 -9.64 5.23
N LEU A 171 -2.98 -8.40 5.38
CA LEU A 171 -1.57 -8.05 5.57
C LEU A 171 -0.98 -8.57 6.88
N VAL A 172 -1.80 -8.62 7.93
CA VAL A 172 -1.39 -9.16 9.24
C VAL A 172 -1.35 -10.68 9.23
N ASN A 173 -2.27 -11.36 8.53
CA ASN A 173 -2.35 -12.83 8.51
C ASN A 173 -1.34 -13.47 7.56
N LEU A 174 -0.89 -12.79 6.50
CA LEU A 174 0.15 -13.29 5.58
C LEU A 174 1.46 -13.68 6.29
N GLU A 175 1.70 -13.21 7.52
CA GLU A 175 2.90 -13.58 8.28
C GLU A 175 2.75 -14.86 9.09
N VAL A 176 1.54 -15.19 9.51
CA VAL A 176 1.31 -16.45 10.24
C VAL A 176 1.58 -17.63 9.32
N GLU A 177 1.34 -17.49 8.01
CA GLU A 177 1.65 -18.53 7.01
C GLU A 177 3.13 -18.59 6.63
N LYS A 178 3.85 -17.44 6.61
CA LYS A 178 5.30 -17.41 6.30
C LYS A 178 6.17 -17.89 7.46
N ALA A 179 5.65 -17.93 8.68
CA ALA A 179 6.35 -18.35 9.89
C ALA A 179 6.12 -19.84 10.26
N LYS A 180 5.36 -20.57 9.45
CA LYS A 180 5.17 -22.03 9.54
C LYS A 180 5.99 -22.74 8.46
#